data_5a7d12c637c7fe97ebce6c8f96cf5bf5
#
_entry.id   5a7d12c637c7fe97ebce6c8f96cf5bf5
#
_cell.length_a   1.000
_cell.length_b   1.000
_cell.length_c   1.000
_cell.angle_alpha   90.00
_cell.angle_beta   90.00
_cell.angle_gamma   90.00
#
_symmetry.space_group_name_H-M   'P 1'
#
loop_
_entity.id
_entity.type
_entity.pdbx_description
1 polymer ?
#
loop_
_entity_poly.entity_id
_entity_poly.type
_entity_poly.pdbx_seq_one_letter_code
_entity_poly.pdbx_strand_id
1 'polypeptide(L)'
;KKGKQGRPEVVILGFIPSDQRRFSYNFVFGLVLTILKIAEKHGGRPYSTGLYFTTKARKILGVERHRKLVAFKKKVDPRNILNPGKVLGGTLVGRVLEWLSVFEPLIRPFGNNVVTRVGERFEREVRGIPADVAWYAYACSQCGYCLDECDQFYGRGWESQSPRGKWYWLRQYLEGKVDWNQFMVDTILVCTTCELCNLRCSAALPIEPSWMKLRGRLVTEQKEMTFPPFEVMAAALRGQGNIWAGYRRDRSAWFPEELKAKHGPEVKSSKNV
;
A
#
# COMPACT_ATOMS: atom_id res chain seq x y z
N LYS A 1 16.27 19.15 13.36
CA LYS A 1 16.30 19.26 14.84
C LYS A 1 17.73 19.56 15.27
N LYS A 2 17.93 20.43 16.25
CA LYS A 2 19.24 20.59 16.91
C LYS A 2 19.45 19.39 17.84
N GLY A 3 20.51 18.63 17.61
CA GLY A 3 20.91 17.55 18.50
C GLY A 3 21.41 18.05 19.85
N LYS A 4 21.69 17.13 20.77
CA LYS A 4 22.11 17.45 22.16
C LYS A 4 23.35 18.35 22.27
N GLN A 5 24.11 18.53 21.21
CA GLN A 5 25.31 19.39 21.16
C GLN A 5 25.15 20.57 20.18
N GLY A 6 23.92 20.96 19.82
CA GLY A 6 23.68 22.04 18.86
C GLY A 6 24.01 21.71 17.40
N ARG A 7 24.49 20.48 17.11
CA ARG A 7 24.76 20.02 15.75
C ARG A 7 23.47 19.60 15.07
N PRO A 8 23.33 19.82 13.75
CA PRO A 8 22.16 19.34 13.02
C PRO A 8 22.11 17.80 13.03
N GLU A 9 20.98 17.24 13.43
CA GLU A 9 20.71 15.80 13.31
C GLU A 9 19.81 15.55 12.10
N VAL A 10 20.19 14.60 11.27
CA VAL A 10 19.40 14.14 10.13
C VAL A 10 18.72 12.83 10.52
N VAL A 11 17.43 12.76 10.33
CA VAL A 11 16.66 11.53 10.47
C VAL A 11 16.51 10.93 9.08
N ILE A 12 17.04 9.72 8.89
CA ILE A 12 16.88 8.96 7.65
C ILE A 12 15.73 7.97 7.89
N LEU A 13 14.69 8.07 7.10
CA LEU A 13 13.57 7.15 7.09
C LEU A 13 13.63 6.32 5.82
N GLY A 14 13.87 5.03 5.96
CA GLY A 14 13.92 4.08 4.85
C GLY A 14 12.64 3.23 4.82
N PHE A 15 12.05 3.08 3.65
CA PHE A 15 10.94 2.17 3.39
C PHE A 15 11.45 1.01 2.54
N ILE A 16 11.31 -0.20 3.04
CA ILE A 16 11.69 -1.40 2.31
C ILE A 16 10.40 -2.19 2.04
N PRO A 17 9.89 -2.17 0.80
CA PRO A 17 8.73 -2.98 0.43
C PRO A 17 9.02 -4.47 0.67
N SER A 18 8.03 -5.19 1.19
CA SER A 18 8.13 -6.63 1.42
C SER A 18 6.79 -7.27 1.12
N ASP A 19 6.82 -8.45 0.54
CA ASP A 19 5.63 -9.27 0.31
C ASP A 19 5.04 -9.85 1.60
N GLN A 20 5.65 -9.56 2.76
CA GLN A 20 5.25 -10.00 4.09
C GLN A 20 5.06 -11.53 4.26
N ARG A 21 5.55 -12.33 3.33
CA ARG A 21 5.62 -13.78 3.51
C ARG A 21 6.69 -14.13 4.54
N ARG A 22 6.51 -15.24 5.26
CA ARG A 22 7.39 -15.61 6.38
C ARG A 22 8.88 -15.57 6.04
N PHE A 23 9.27 -16.06 4.86
CA PHE A 23 10.67 -16.11 4.45
C PHE A 23 11.19 -14.74 3.99
N SER A 24 10.52 -14.10 3.06
CA SER A 24 10.94 -12.79 2.54
C SER A 24 10.92 -11.71 3.61
N TYR A 25 9.95 -11.73 4.51
CA TYR A 25 9.90 -10.81 5.64
C TYR A 25 11.14 -10.93 6.54
N ASN A 26 11.58 -12.15 6.85
CA ASN A 26 12.78 -12.37 7.67
C ASN A 26 14.05 -11.86 6.98
N PHE A 27 14.13 -11.97 5.64
CA PHE A 27 15.26 -11.43 4.87
C PHE A 27 15.24 -9.90 4.84
N VAL A 28 14.10 -9.29 4.59
CA VAL A 28 13.94 -7.82 4.66
C VAL A 28 14.29 -7.32 6.06
N PHE A 29 13.89 -8.05 7.08
CA PHE A 29 14.28 -7.73 8.45
C PHE A 29 15.81 -7.84 8.67
N GLY A 30 16.48 -8.87 8.14
CA GLY A 30 17.93 -8.99 8.14
C GLY A 30 18.61 -7.79 7.45
N LEU A 31 18.05 -7.33 6.32
CA LEU A 31 18.54 -6.15 5.62
C LEU A 31 18.43 -4.87 6.47
N VAL A 32 17.34 -4.68 7.22
CA VAL A 32 17.18 -3.57 8.16
C VAL A 32 18.27 -3.58 9.24
N LEU A 33 18.59 -4.74 9.77
CA LEU A 33 19.69 -4.87 10.76
C LEU A 33 21.05 -4.55 10.13
N THR A 34 21.28 -4.93 8.90
CA THR A 34 22.51 -4.60 8.15
C THR A 34 22.65 -3.11 7.93
N ILE A 35 21.57 -2.44 7.48
CA ILE A 35 21.52 -0.99 7.31
C ILE A 35 21.79 -0.29 8.64
N LEU A 36 21.21 -0.78 9.73
CA LEU A 36 21.47 -0.26 11.07
C LEU A 36 22.94 -0.39 11.46
N LYS A 37 23.59 -1.54 11.21
CA LYS A 37 25.01 -1.73 11.49
C LYS A 37 25.87 -0.75 10.70
N ILE A 38 25.55 -0.53 9.42
CA ILE A 38 26.25 0.46 8.59
C ILE A 38 26.06 1.86 9.18
N ALA A 39 24.83 2.24 9.51
CA ALA A 39 24.55 3.52 10.14
C ALA A 39 25.31 3.70 11.48
N GLU A 40 25.36 2.67 12.32
CA GLU A 40 26.09 2.70 13.59
C GLU A 40 27.61 2.86 13.39
N LYS A 41 28.18 2.25 12.33
CA LYS A 41 29.58 2.41 11.94
C LYS A 41 29.93 3.86 11.57
N HIS A 42 28.94 4.60 11.04
CA HIS A 42 29.06 6.02 10.71
C HIS A 42 28.52 6.97 11.81
N GLY A 43 28.39 6.47 13.05
CA GLY A 43 27.94 7.28 14.19
C GLY A 43 26.42 7.46 14.30
N GLY A 44 25.65 6.82 13.43
CA GLY A 44 24.20 6.81 13.49
C GLY A 44 23.65 5.96 14.64
N ARG A 45 22.35 6.09 14.90
CA ARG A 45 21.65 5.30 15.91
C ARG A 45 20.21 5.06 15.47
N PRO A 46 19.53 4.01 15.94
CA PRO A 46 18.09 3.85 15.70
C PRO A 46 17.31 5.05 16.23
N TYR A 47 16.25 5.43 15.52
CA TYR A 47 15.40 6.56 15.89
C TYR A 47 14.61 6.27 17.18
N SER A 48 14.08 5.05 17.32
CA SER A 48 13.27 4.65 18.47
C SER A 48 13.57 3.22 18.90
N THR A 49 13.03 2.86 20.07
CA THR A 49 13.01 1.49 20.55
C THR A 49 11.75 0.79 20.05
N GLY A 50 11.82 -0.51 19.87
CA GLY A 50 10.71 -1.36 19.52
C GLY A 50 11.11 -2.80 19.74
N LEU A 51 10.25 -3.74 19.39
CA LEU A 51 10.51 -5.16 19.62
C LEU A 51 11.92 -5.61 19.17
N TYR A 52 12.38 -5.08 18.06
CA TYR A 52 13.65 -5.46 17.44
C TYR A 52 14.88 -4.70 17.94
N PHE A 53 14.68 -3.54 18.56
CA PHE A 53 15.76 -2.67 19.04
C PHE A 53 15.77 -2.53 20.56
N THR A 54 15.09 -3.41 21.28
CA THR A 54 15.02 -3.39 22.75
C THR A 54 16.38 -3.55 23.39
N THR A 55 17.26 -4.36 22.80
CA THR A 55 18.65 -4.54 23.26
C THR A 55 19.46 -3.25 23.19
N LYS A 56 19.09 -2.35 22.28
CA LYS A 56 19.73 -1.05 22.07
C LYS A 56 19.05 0.10 22.83
N ALA A 57 18.01 -0.19 23.60
CA ALA A 57 17.23 0.83 24.33
C ALA A 57 18.09 1.75 25.18
N ARG A 58 19.09 1.20 25.89
CA ARG A 58 20.02 2.00 26.69
C ARG A 58 20.86 2.97 25.85
N LYS A 59 21.31 2.55 24.67
CA LYS A 59 22.07 3.39 23.73
C LYS A 59 21.17 4.48 23.11
N ILE A 60 19.94 4.15 22.75
CA ILE A 60 18.97 5.05 22.11
C ILE A 60 18.49 6.12 23.10
N LEU A 61 18.06 5.70 24.27
CA LEU A 61 17.48 6.58 25.29
C LEU A 61 18.54 7.35 26.11
N GLY A 62 19.75 6.83 26.15
CA GLY A 62 20.78 7.26 27.11
C GLY A 62 20.61 6.58 28.48
N VAL A 63 21.73 6.41 29.18
CA VAL A 63 21.81 5.61 30.41
C VAL A 63 20.87 6.12 31.50
N GLU A 64 20.85 7.43 31.72
CA GLU A 64 20.05 8.03 32.79
C GLU A 64 18.54 7.93 32.52
N ARG A 65 18.10 8.29 31.31
CA ARG A 65 16.69 8.21 30.93
C ARG A 65 16.20 6.76 30.94
N HIS A 66 17.01 5.85 30.41
CA HIS A 66 16.68 4.42 30.45
C HIS A 66 16.50 3.94 31.88
N ARG A 67 17.39 4.28 32.81
CA ARG A 67 17.31 3.92 34.23
C ARG A 67 16.01 4.46 34.87
N LYS A 68 15.69 5.74 34.63
CA LYS A 68 14.45 6.36 35.14
C LYS A 68 13.21 5.64 34.60
N LEU A 69 13.17 5.30 33.32
CA LEU A 69 12.04 4.61 32.72
C LEU A 69 11.89 3.17 33.23
N VAL A 70 13.00 2.46 33.43
CA VAL A 70 12.96 1.12 34.04
C VAL A 70 12.46 1.15 35.48
N ALA A 71 12.93 2.12 36.27
CA ALA A 71 12.45 2.31 37.65
C ALA A 71 10.95 2.65 37.69
N PHE A 72 10.51 3.55 36.81
CA PHE A 72 9.09 3.88 36.67
C PHE A 72 8.26 2.66 36.26
N LYS A 73 8.71 1.91 35.24
CA LYS A 73 8.05 0.67 34.81
C LYS A 73 7.88 -0.32 35.96
N LYS A 74 8.94 -0.57 36.74
CA LYS A 74 8.86 -1.46 37.91
C LYS A 74 7.86 -0.99 38.95
N LYS A 75 7.72 0.33 39.13
CA LYS A 75 6.76 0.91 40.10
C LYS A 75 5.32 0.74 39.63
N VAL A 76 5.01 1.01 38.37
CA VAL A 76 3.63 1.02 37.86
C VAL A 76 3.17 -0.33 37.34
N ASP A 77 4.11 -1.21 36.99
CA ASP A 77 3.83 -2.53 36.43
C ASP A 77 4.78 -3.59 37.04
N PRO A 78 4.62 -3.86 38.37
CA PRO A 78 5.51 -4.79 39.09
C PRO A 78 5.43 -6.23 38.54
N ARG A 79 4.29 -6.60 37.93
CA ARG A 79 4.08 -7.92 37.33
C ARG A 79 4.56 -8.01 35.89
N ASN A 80 5.06 -6.88 35.32
CA ASN A 80 5.53 -6.79 33.93
C ASN A 80 4.54 -7.28 32.87
N ILE A 81 3.25 -6.93 33.04
CA ILE A 81 2.14 -7.31 32.17
C ILE A 81 2.10 -6.41 30.93
N LEU A 82 2.37 -5.11 31.08
CA LEU A 82 2.29 -4.12 30.01
C LEU A 82 3.54 -4.20 29.13
N ASN A 83 3.38 -4.62 27.88
CA ASN A 83 4.47 -4.70 26.90
C ASN A 83 5.76 -5.34 27.43
N PRO A 84 5.70 -6.59 27.93
CA PRO A 84 6.85 -7.24 28.55
C PRO A 84 8.03 -7.33 27.58
N GLY A 85 9.15 -6.71 27.94
CA GLY A 85 10.38 -6.74 27.14
C GLY A 85 10.36 -5.99 25.81
N LYS A 86 9.27 -5.30 25.44
CA LYS A 86 9.13 -4.70 24.10
C LYS A 86 9.82 -3.35 23.92
N VAL A 87 10.10 -2.62 24.98
CA VAL A 87 10.65 -1.25 24.88
C VAL A 87 11.92 -1.04 25.69
N LEU A 88 11.96 -1.49 26.94
CA LEU A 88 13.01 -1.16 27.92
C LEU A 88 13.92 -2.32 28.27
N GLY A 89 13.57 -3.54 27.89
CA GLY A 89 14.35 -4.73 28.20
C GLY A 89 14.56 -5.61 26.97
N GLY A 90 15.70 -6.30 26.90
CA GLY A 90 15.95 -7.27 25.83
C GLY A 90 15.01 -8.47 25.95
N THR A 91 14.22 -8.74 24.94
CA THR A 91 13.51 -10.01 24.82
C THR A 91 14.49 -11.11 24.42
N LEU A 92 14.15 -12.36 24.71
CA LEU A 92 14.93 -13.51 24.21
C LEU A 92 15.04 -13.44 22.67
N VAL A 93 13.93 -13.09 22.00
CA VAL A 93 13.88 -12.91 20.55
C VAL A 93 14.86 -11.82 20.08
N GLY A 94 14.88 -10.66 20.73
CA GLY A 94 15.81 -9.58 20.39
C GLY A 94 17.28 -10.00 20.54
N ARG A 95 17.61 -10.75 21.59
CA ARG A 95 18.98 -11.30 21.81
C ARG A 95 19.37 -12.35 20.78
N VAL A 96 18.45 -13.26 20.45
CA VAL A 96 18.67 -14.27 19.40
C VAL A 96 18.88 -13.60 18.04
N LEU A 97 18.06 -12.59 17.69
CA LEU A 97 18.22 -11.86 16.45
C LEU A 97 19.53 -11.07 16.39
N GLU A 98 19.94 -10.46 17.50
CA GLU A 98 21.24 -9.77 17.57
C GLU A 98 22.40 -10.76 17.40
N TRP A 99 22.31 -11.94 18.01
CA TRP A 99 23.28 -13.02 17.82
C TRP A 99 23.30 -13.52 16.38
N LEU A 100 22.13 -13.82 15.79
CA LEU A 100 22.03 -14.24 14.39
C LEU A 100 22.55 -13.19 13.42
N SER A 101 22.45 -11.91 13.73
CA SER A 101 22.97 -10.83 12.90
C SER A 101 24.50 -10.83 12.77
N VAL A 102 25.24 -11.55 13.63
CA VAL A 102 26.68 -11.75 13.50
C VAL A 102 27.00 -12.66 12.31
N PHE A 103 26.12 -13.61 12.02
CA PHE A 103 26.26 -14.56 10.91
C PHE A 103 25.65 -14.05 9.59
N GLU A 104 25.06 -12.84 9.59
CA GLU A 104 24.42 -12.25 8.40
C GLU A 104 25.37 -12.23 7.18
N PRO A 105 26.67 -11.83 7.27
CA PRO A 105 27.56 -11.83 6.12
C PRO A 105 27.76 -13.22 5.48
N LEU A 106 27.66 -14.29 6.27
CA LEU A 106 27.75 -15.67 5.77
C LEU A 106 26.45 -16.16 5.15
N ILE A 107 25.30 -15.69 5.66
CA ILE A 107 23.97 -16.09 5.20
C ILE A 107 23.51 -15.24 4.01
N ARG A 108 24.05 -14.04 3.83
CA ARG A 108 23.68 -13.07 2.81
C ARG A 108 23.71 -13.60 1.37
N PRO A 109 24.78 -14.29 0.90
CA PRO A 109 24.79 -14.84 -0.47
C PRO A 109 23.71 -15.89 -0.68
N PHE A 110 23.47 -16.73 0.33
CA PHE A 110 22.40 -17.73 0.30
C PHE A 110 21.02 -17.05 0.33
N GLY A 111 20.85 -16.01 1.14
CA GLY A 111 19.65 -15.19 1.21
C GLY A 111 19.32 -14.53 -0.11
N ASN A 112 20.28 -13.93 -0.78
CA ASN A 112 20.08 -13.31 -2.10
C ASN A 112 19.57 -14.32 -3.13
N ASN A 113 20.14 -15.52 -3.16
CA ASN A 113 19.68 -16.58 -4.06
C ASN A 113 18.25 -17.06 -3.76
N VAL A 114 17.89 -17.09 -2.47
CA VAL A 114 16.51 -17.45 -2.08
C VAL A 114 15.52 -16.32 -2.43
N VAL A 115 15.92 -15.06 -2.21
CA VAL A 115 15.07 -13.90 -2.54
C VAL A 115 14.86 -13.77 -4.04
N THR A 116 15.90 -13.96 -4.87
CA THR A 116 15.75 -13.98 -6.33
C THR A 116 14.83 -15.11 -6.79
N ARG A 117 15.02 -16.33 -6.30
CA ARG A 117 14.16 -17.46 -6.65
C ARG A 117 12.71 -17.33 -6.17
N VAL A 118 12.50 -16.67 -5.03
CA VAL A 118 11.14 -16.34 -4.53
C VAL A 118 10.56 -15.18 -5.33
N GLY A 119 11.38 -14.18 -5.73
CA GLY A 119 10.98 -13.11 -6.63
C GLY A 119 10.51 -13.63 -8.00
N GLU A 120 11.24 -14.58 -8.58
CA GLU A 120 10.86 -15.22 -9.85
C GLU A 120 9.49 -15.90 -9.81
N ARG A 121 9.00 -16.31 -8.64
CA ARG A 121 7.64 -16.85 -8.50
C ARG A 121 6.53 -15.82 -8.67
N PHE A 122 6.83 -14.53 -8.57
CA PHE A 122 5.90 -13.45 -8.83
C PHE A 122 5.89 -12.99 -10.29
N GLU A 123 6.69 -13.57 -11.16
CA GLU A 123 6.62 -13.33 -12.62
C GLU A 123 5.38 -13.99 -13.26
N ARG A 124 4.69 -14.86 -12.54
CA ARG A 124 3.48 -15.53 -13.01
C ARG A 124 2.25 -14.98 -12.34
N GLU A 125 1.15 -15.00 -13.07
CA GLU A 125 -0.16 -14.71 -12.50
C GLU A 125 -0.47 -15.63 -11.30
N VAL A 126 -1.00 -15.04 -10.25
CA VAL A 126 -1.41 -15.75 -9.04
C VAL A 126 -2.93 -15.68 -8.94
N ARG A 127 -3.62 -16.82 -9.07
CA ARG A 127 -5.08 -16.89 -9.01
C ARG A 127 -5.78 -15.90 -9.97
N GLY A 128 -5.23 -15.72 -11.17
CA GLY A 128 -5.77 -14.79 -12.16
C GLY A 128 -5.44 -13.31 -11.91
N ILE A 129 -4.61 -12.99 -10.92
CA ILE A 129 -4.15 -11.63 -10.65
C ILE A 129 -2.76 -11.43 -11.30
N PRO A 130 -2.53 -10.32 -12.03
CA PRO A 130 -1.22 -10.02 -12.58
C PRO A 130 -0.13 -10.04 -11.51
N ALA A 131 1.05 -10.58 -11.85
CA ALA A 131 2.13 -10.82 -10.88
C ALA A 131 2.57 -9.58 -10.14
N ASP A 132 2.68 -8.45 -10.83
CA ASP A 132 3.05 -7.16 -10.24
C ASP A 132 1.97 -6.66 -9.26
N VAL A 133 0.69 -6.77 -9.62
CA VAL A 133 -0.43 -6.38 -8.75
C VAL A 133 -0.49 -7.29 -7.52
N ALA A 134 -0.27 -8.60 -7.70
CA ALA A 134 -0.19 -9.55 -6.59
C ALA A 134 0.96 -9.18 -5.63
N TRP A 135 2.11 -8.80 -6.18
CA TRP A 135 3.24 -8.34 -5.37
C TRP A 135 2.90 -7.06 -4.58
N TYR A 136 2.27 -6.07 -5.23
CA TYR A 136 1.88 -4.82 -4.56
C TYR A 136 0.89 -5.04 -3.41
N ALA A 137 0.01 -6.03 -3.51
CA ALA A 137 -0.91 -6.38 -2.43
C ALA A 137 -0.17 -6.79 -1.15
N TYR A 138 0.99 -7.44 -1.28
CA TYR A 138 1.85 -7.80 -0.14
C TYR A 138 2.81 -6.67 0.26
N ALA A 139 3.28 -5.87 -0.69
CA ALA A 139 4.16 -4.74 -0.43
C ALA A 139 3.46 -3.57 0.26
N CYS A 140 2.13 -3.50 0.19
CA CYS A 140 1.35 -2.48 0.88
C CYS A 140 1.53 -2.59 2.40
N SER A 141 2.10 -1.55 3.01
CA SER A 141 2.35 -1.48 4.46
C SER A 141 1.10 -1.25 5.31
N GLN A 142 -0.07 -1.10 4.69
CA GLN A 142 -1.35 -0.82 5.36
C GLN A 142 -1.34 0.46 6.23
N CYS A 143 -0.51 1.45 5.89
CA CYS A 143 -0.31 2.67 6.68
C CYS A 143 -1.52 3.62 6.71
N GLY A 144 -2.40 3.57 5.71
CA GLY A 144 -3.65 4.33 5.69
C GLY A 144 -3.59 5.73 5.06
N TYR A 145 -2.42 6.27 4.70
CA TYR A 145 -2.33 7.63 4.11
C TYR A 145 -3.17 7.82 2.84
N CYS A 146 -3.38 6.78 2.06
CA CYS A 146 -4.23 6.83 0.88
C CYS A 146 -5.75 6.83 1.21
N LEU A 147 -6.12 6.62 2.47
CA LEU A 147 -7.50 6.61 2.90
C LEU A 147 -8.04 8.04 3.05
N ASP A 148 -7.22 8.93 3.59
CA ASP A 148 -7.60 10.32 3.87
C ASP A 148 -7.92 11.14 2.61
N GLU A 149 -7.48 10.69 1.44
CA GLU A 149 -7.70 11.38 0.17
C GLU A 149 -8.69 10.63 -0.73
N CYS A 150 -9.31 9.55 -0.25
CA CYS A 150 -10.13 8.69 -1.10
C CYS A 150 -11.60 9.11 -1.10
N ASP A 151 -12.09 9.66 -2.22
CA ASP A 151 -13.50 10.02 -2.41
C ASP A 151 -14.46 8.88 -2.13
N GLN A 152 -14.09 7.66 -2.52
CA GLN A 152 -14.93 6.48 -2.32
C GLN A 152 -15.05 6.10 -0.85
N PHE A 153 -13.99 6.31 -0.07
CA PHE A 153 -14.05 6.13 1.38
C PHE A 153 -15.01 7.13 2.01
N TYR A 154 -14.88 8.41 1.68
CA TYR A 154 -15.78 9.44 2.22
C TYR A 154 -17.23 9.30 1.73
N GLY A 155 -17.42 8.94 0.46
CA GLY A 155 -18.75 8.78 -0.11
C GLY A 155 -19.53 7.59 0.44
N ARG A 156 -18.84 6.48 0.77
CA ARG A 156 -19.49 5.24 1.24
C ARG A 156 -19.27 4.92 2.71
N GLY A 157 -18.30 5.55 3.37
CA GLY A 157 -18.01 5.36 4.77
C GLY A 157 -17.35 4.02 5.13
N TRP A 158 -16.94 3.21 4.15
CA TRP A 158 -16.36 1.90 4.37
C TRP A 158 -14.89 1.87 3.94
N GLU A 159 -14.02 1.39 4.82
CA GLU A 159 -12.59 1.31 4.51
C GLU A 159 -12.29 0.39 3.34
N SER A 160 -13.08 -0.64 3.10
CA SER A 160 -12.95 -1.53 1.94
C SER A 160 -13.02 -0.78 0.60
N GLN A 161 -13.63 0.40 0.56
CA GLN A 161 -13.69 1.25 -0.62
C GLN A 161 -12.39 2.03 -0.85
N SER A 162 -11.56 2.17 0.17
CA SER A 162 -10.27 2.85 0.07
C SER A 162 -9.20 1.99 -0.62
N PRO A 163 -8.11 2.58 -1.13
CA PRO A 163 -7.01 1.81 -1.70
C PRO A 163 -6.39 0.82 -0.71
N ARG A 164 -6.26 1.21 0.57
CA ARG A 164 -5.77 0.31 1.64
C ARG A 164 -6.67 -0.90 1.80
N GLY A 165 -7.97 -0.70 1.87
CA GLY A 165 -8.93 -1.78 2.00
C GLY A 165 -8.95 -2.71 0.78
N LYS A 166 -8.84 -2.16 -0.44
CA LYS A 166 -8.73 -2.94 -1.68
C LYS A 166 -7.48 -3.82 -1.69
N TRP A 167 -6.32 -3.30 -1.27
CA TRP A 167 -5.10 -4.09 -1.12
C TRP A 167 -5.26 -5.21 -0.09
N TYR A 168 -5.91 -4.92 1.03
CA TYR A 168 -6.20 -5.92 2.05
C TYR A 168 -7.07 -7.05 1.49
N TRP A 169 -8.18 -6.73 0.81
CA TRP A 169 -9.05 -7.70 0.18
C TRP A 169 -8.31 -8.57 -0.84
N LEU A 170 -7.55 -7.92 -1.73
CA LEU A 170 -6.78 -8.63 -2.74
C LEU A 170 -5.77 -9.58 -2.12
N ARG A 171 -5.12 -9.18 -1.04
CA ARG A 171 -4.23 -10.05 -0.28
C ARG A 171 -4.94 -11.25 0.34
N GLN A 172 -6.13 -11.05 0.94
CA GLN A 172 -6.93 -12.15 1.48
C GLN A 172 -7.34 -13.13 0.38
N TYR A 173 -7.69 -12.62 -0.80
CA TYR A 173 -7.98 -13.45 -1.98
C TYR A 173 -6.75 -14.26 -2.42
N LEU A 174 -5.59 -13.62 -2.55
CA LEU A 174 -4.34 -14.28 -2.94
C LEU A 174 -3.91 -15.37 -1.94
N GLU A 175 -4.23 -15.19 -0.67
CA GLU A 175 -3.97 -16.14 0.40
C GLU A 175 -5.02 -17.28 0.48
N GLY A 176 -6.06 -17.24 -0.35
CA GLY A 176 -7.13 -18.23 -0.38
C GLY A 176 -8.10 -18.17 0.80
N LYS A 177 -8.14 -17.04 1.51
CA LYS A 177 -9.02 -16.84 2.69
C LYS A 177 -10.41 -16.33 2.31
N VAL A 178 -10.52 -15.71 1.16
CA VAL A 178 -11.78 -15.24 0.58
C VAL A 178 -11.81 -15.57 -0.90
N ASP A 179 -13.00 -15.76 -1.43
CA ASP A 179 -13.20 -15.89 -2.86
C ASP A 179 -13.62 -14.57 -3.50
N TRP A 180 -13.39 -14.47 -4.81
CA TRP A 180 -13.80 -13.31 -5.60
C TRP A 180 -15.33 -13.24 -5.66
N ASN A 181 -15.89 -12.09 -5.38
CA ASN A 181 -17.34 -11.90 -5.37
C ASN A 181 -17.72 -10.53 -5.93
N GLN A 182 -19.03 -10.34 -6.19
CA GLN A 182 -19.54 -9.10 -6.79
C GLN A 182 -19.17 -7.84 -5.98
N PHE A 183 -19.17 -7.93 -4.65
CA PHE A 183 -18.76 -6.80 -3.80
C PHE A 183 -17.32 -6.35 -4.05
N MET A 184 -16.40 -7.30 -4.24
CA MET A 184 -15.01 -6.98 -4.59
C MET A 184 -14.91 -6.35 -5.98
N VAL A 185 -15.67 -6.86 -6.94
CA VAL A 185 -15.77 -6.31 -8.30
C VAL A 185 -16.26 -4.86 -8.24
N ASP A 186 -17.37 -4.62 -7.57
CA ASP A 186 -17.95 -3.30 -7.42
C ASP A 186 -16.98 -2.32 -6.75
N THR A 187 -16.27 -2.80 -5.71
CA THR A 187 -15.27 -2.02 -5.00
C THR A 187 -14.12 -1.59 -5.90
N ILE A 188 -13.69 -2.43 -6.83
CA ILE A 188 -12.64 -2.09 -7.81
C ILE A 188 -13.21 -1.15 -8.88
N LEU A 189 -14.40 -1.42 -9.38
CA LEU A 189 -15.00 -0.68 -10.51
C LEU A 189 -15.48 0.74 -10.16
N VAL A 190 -15.87 1.01 -8.92
CA VAL A 190 -16.32 2.36 -8.51
C VAL A 190 -15.19 3.38 -8.30
N CYS A 191 -13.93 2.97 -8.34
CA CYS A 191 -12.82 3.89 -8.18
C CYS A 191 -12.86 4.99 -9.25
N THR A 192 -12.73 6.26 -8.87
CA THR A 192 -12.82 7.43 -9.76
C THR A 192 -11.56 7.72 -10.56
N THR A 193 -10.51 6.93 -10.34
CA THR A 193 -9.20 7.10 -11.01
C THR A 193 -8.55 8.49 -10.81
N CYS A 194 -8.79 9.11 -9.67
CA CYS A 194 -8.26 10.45 -9.35
C CYS A 194 -6.76 10.49 -9.04
N GLU A 195 -6.10 9.33 -8.88
CA GLU A 195 -4.66 9.15 -8.60
C GLU A 195 -4.13 9.74 -7.28
N LEU A 196 -4.95 10.38 -6.47
CA LEU A 196 -4.51 10.97 -5.20
C LEU A 196 -3.85 9.95 -4.28
N CYS A 197 -4.29 8.70 -4.33
CA CYS A 197 -3.67 7.60 -3.58
C CYS A 197 -2.22 7.31 -3.99
N ASN A 198 -1.86 7.50 -5.29
CA ASN A 198 -0.49 7.35 -5.77
C ASN A 198 0.42 8.39 -5.13
N LEU A 199 -0.05 9.65 -5.07
CA LEU A 199 0.71 10.77 -4.49
C LEU A 199 0.94 10.61 -2.98
N ARG A 200 -0.03 10.00 -2.28
CA ARG A 200 0.04 9.79 -0.82
C ARG A 200 0.73 8.51 -0.39
N CYS A 201 1.02 7.61 -1.32
CA CYS A 201 1.62 6.33 -0.97
C CYS A 201 3.07 6.49 -0.50
N SER A 202 3.33 6.25 0.79
CA SER A 202 4.67 6.30 1.36
C SER A 202 5.63 5.24 0.78
N ALA A 203 5.09 4.14 0.24
CA ALA A 203 5.84 3.08 -0.42
C ALA A 203 5.92 3.28 -1.96
N ALA A 204 5.40 4.40 -2.48
CA ALA A 204 5.36 4.73 -3.91
C ALA A 204 4.80 3.59 -4.79
N LEU A 205 3.77 2.89 -4.30
CA LEU A 205 3.11 1.84 -5.08
C LEU A 205 2.26 2.46 -6.19
N PRO A 206 2.24 1.87 -7.40
CA PRO A 206 1.39 2.30 -8.50
C PRO A 206 -0.05 1.81 -8.26
N ILE A 207 -0.77 2.48 -7.37
CA ILE A 207 -2.06 2.04 -6.84
C ILE A 207 -3.14 2.09 -7.93
N GLU A 208 -3.37 3.27 -8.50
CA GLU A 208 -4.38 3.47 -9.54
C GLU A 208 -4.08 2.62 -10.80
N PRO A 209 -2.84 2.59 -11.34
CA PRO A 209 -2.53 1.73 -12.47
C PRO A 209 -2.82 0.25 -12.22
N SER A 210 -2.68 -0.20 -10.98
CA SER A 210 -3.02 -1.58 -10.59
C SER A 210 -4.52 -1.83 -10.66
N TRP A 211 -5.34 -0.85 -10.24
CA TRP A 211 -6.80 -0.94 -10.37
C TRP A 211 -7.23 -0.94 -11.83
N MET A 212 -6.57 -0.18 -12.70
CA MET A 212 -6.86 -0.18 -14.13
C MET A 212 -6.54 -1.53 -14.78
N LYS A 213 -5.43 -2.16 -14.41
CA LYS A 213 -5.13 -3.54 -14.86
C LYS A 213 -6.20 -4.54 -14.41
N LEU A 214 -6.62 -4.47 -13.14
CA LEU A 214 -7.67 -5.35 -12.63
C LEU A 214 -9.01 -5.11 -13.32
N ARG A 215 -9.40 -3.85 -13.56
CA ARG A 215 -10.60 -3.51 -14.32
C ARG A 215 -10.58 -4.09 -15.73
N GLY A 216 -9.46 -3.92 -16.43
CA GLY A 216 -9.30 -4.48 -17.77
C GLY A 216 -9.57 -5.99 -17.77
N ARG A 217 -9.03 -6.71 -16.81
CA ARG A 217 -9.26 -8.16 -16.68
C ARG A 217 -10.72 -8.51 -16.35
N LEU A 218 -11.31 -7.83 -15.36
CA LEU A 218 -12.70 -8.05 -14.97
C LEU A 218 -13.65 -7.88 -16.15
N VAL A 219 -13.45 -6.83 -16.95
CA VAL A 219 -14.31 -6.53 -18.10
C VAL A 219 -14.01 -7.47 -19.28
N THR A 220 -12.75 -7.75 -19.58
CA THR A 220 -12.33 -8.49 -20.77
C THR A 220 -12.44 -9.99 -20.60
N GLU A 221 -11.98 -10.51 -19.45
CA GLU A 221 -11.81 -11.95 -19.23
C GLU A 221 -12.95 -12.57 -18.41
N GLN A 222 -13.52 -11.80 -17.47
CA GLN A 222 -14.57 -12.24 -16.56
C GLN A 222 -15.88 -11.50 -16.83
N LYS A 223 -16.41 -11.62 -18.03
CA LYS A 223 -17.61 -10.91 -18.52
C LYS A 223 -18.82 -10.96 -17.58
N GLU A 224 -18.90 -11.95 -16.71
CA GLU A 224 -20.00 -12.14 -15.77
C GLU A 224 -19.90 -11.29 -14.51
N MET A 225 -18.75 -10.63 -14.28
CA MET A 225 -18.45 -9.87 -13.06
C MET A 225 -18.32 -8.36 -13.33
N THR A 226 -19.05 -7.84 -14.30
CA THR A 226 -19.09 -6.40 -14.57
C THR A 226 -20.01 -5.67 -13.58
N PHE A 227 -19.72 -4.38 -13.38
CA PHE A 227 -20.60 -3.52 -12.59
C PHE A 227 -21.85 -3.17 -13.42
N PRO A 228 -23.07 -3.62 -13.06
CA PRO A 228 -24.26 -3.51 -13.90
C PRO A 228 -24.55 -2.10 -14.44
N PRO A 229 -24.39 -1.00 -13.66
CA PRO A 229 -24.57 0.36 -14.19
C PRO A 229 -23.66 0.69 -15.38
N PHE A 230 -22.44 0.12 -15.46
CA PHE A 230 -21.56 0.37 -16.60
C PHE A 230 -22.05 -0.29 -17.88
N GLU A 231 -22.73 -1.42 -17.78
CA GLU A 231 -23.31 -2.07 -18.96
C GLU A 231 -24.45 -1.24 -19.54
N VAL A 232 -25.27 -0.66 -18.67
CA VAL A 232 -26.34 0.27 -19.11
C VAL A 232 -25.74 1.48 -19.81
N MET A 233 -24.68 2.08 -19.23
CA MET A 233 -23.98 3.21 -19.85
C MET A 233 -23.32 2.83 -21.18
N ALA A 234 -22.71 1.65 -21.26
CA ALA A 234 -22.10 1.15 -22.49
C ALA A 234 -23.15 0.89 -23.59
N ALA A 235 -24.29 0.32 -23.24
CA ALA A 235 -25.40 0.14 -24.14
C ALA A 235 -25.94 1.49 -24.65
N ALA A 236 -26.12 2.48 -23.74
CA ALA A 236 -26.54 3.83 -24.08
C ALA A 236 -25.55 4.51 -25.04
N LEU A 237 -24.22 4.37 -24.79
CA LEU A 237 -23.18 4.89 -25.70
C LEU A 237 -23.25 4.25 -27.08
N ARG A 238 -23.41 2.92 -27.16
CA ARG A 238 -23.52 2.22 -28.45
C ARG A 238 -24.76 2.62 -29.22
N GLY A 239 -25.89 2.73 -28.52
CA GLY A 239 -27.17 3.06 -29.14
C GLY A 239 -27.30 4.53 -29.50
N GLN A 240 -27.10 5.44 -28.58
CA GLN A 240 -27.41 6.86 -28.68
C GLN A 240 -26.15 7.75 -28.77
N GLY A 241 -24.97 7.22 -28.48
CA GLY A 241 -23.72 7.98 -28.45
C GLY A 241 -23.61 8.93 -27.27
N ASN A 242 -24.36 8.70 -26.19
CA ASN A 242 -24.16 9.35 -24.91
C ASN A 242 -24.54 8.41 -23.75
N ILE A 243 -23.94 8.63 -22.58
CA ILE A 243 -24.12 7.76 -21.40
C ILE A 243 -25.52 7.84 -20.78
N TRP A 244 -26.28 8.88 -21.04
CA TRP A 244 -27.61 9.13 -20.49
C TRP A 244 -28.74 8.66 -21.41
N ALA A 245 -28.41 7.95 -22.49
CA ALA A 245 -29.33 7.45 -23.48
C ALA A 245 -30.21 8.57 -24.16
N GLY A 246 -29.80 9.83 -24.06
CA GLY A 246 -30.46 10.94 -24.74
C GLY A 246 -30.34 10.80 -26.26
N TYR A 247 -31.44 11.08 -26.99
CA TYR A 247 -31.45 10.95 -28.45
C TYR A 247 -30.44 11.87 -29.13
N ARG A 248 -29.77 11.36 -30.16
CA ARG A 248 -28.78 12.14 -30.94
C ARG A 248 -29.35 13.43 -31.51
N ARG A 249 -30.63 13.41 -31.93
CA ARG A 249 -31.34 14.58 -32.44
C ARG A 249 -31.47 15.73 -31.44
N ASP A 250 -31.47 15.41 -30.14
CA ASP A 250 -31.67 16.39 -29.06
C ASP A 250 -30.37 16.99 -28.52
N ARG A 251 -29.23 16.65 -29.13
CA ARG A 251 -27.91 17.13 -28.69
C ARG A 251 -27.77 18.65 -28.65
N SER A 252 -28.43 19.34 -29.55
CA SER A 252 -28.44 20.80 -29.63
C SER A 252 -29.58 21.47 -28.87
N ALA A 253 -30.43 20.69 -28.18
CA ALA A 253 -31.60 21.23 -27.49
C ALA A 253 -31.25 22.24 -26.37
N TRP A 254 -30.08 22.08 -25.76
CA TRP A 254 -29.56 22.99 -24.73
C TRP A 254 -29.01 24.31 -25.31
N PHE A 255 -28.80 24.39 -26.64
CA PHE A 255 -28.19 25.54 -27.28
C PHE A 255 -29.24 26.66 -27.47
N PRO A 256 -29.03 27.88 -26.96
CA PRO A 256 -29.99 28.97 -27.06
C PRO A 256 -30.36 29.29 -28.52
N GLU A 257 -31.62 29.55 -28.79
CA GLU A 257 -32.10 29.82 -30.14
C GLU A 257 -31.41 31.03 -30.79
N GLU A 258 -31.10 32.06 -30.00
CA GLU A 258 -30.35 33.23 -30.45
C GLU A 258 -28.98 32.89 -31.00
N LEU A 259 -28.33 31.94 -30.36
CA LEU A 259 -27.00 31.44 -30.80
C LEU A 259 -27.15 30.48 -31.98
N LYS A 260 -28.24 29.71 -32.07
CA LYS A 260 -28.56 28.88 -33.25
C LYS A 260 -28.72 29.71 -34.50
N ALA A 261 -29.41 30.86 -34.41
CA ALA A 261 -29.58 31.77 -35.51
C ALA A 261 -28.26 32.42 -35.98
N LYS A 262 -27.37 32.71 -35.07
CA LYS A 262 -26.08 33.40 -35.35
C LYS A 262 -24.94 32.47 -35.76
N HIS A 263 -24.90 31.27 -35.19
CA HIS A 263 -23.84 30.33 -35.35
C HIS A 263 -24.34 28.90 -35.65
N GLY A 264 -25.49 28.83 -36.35
CA GLY A 264 -26.20 27.58 -36.60
C GLY A 264 -25.21 26.43 -36.81
N PRO A 265 -25.37 25.33 -36.08
CA PRO A 265 -24.43 24.23 -36.25
C PRO A 265 -24.58 23.73 -37.67
N GLU A 266 -23.67 24.06 -38.54
CA GLU A 266 -23.34 23.14 -39.60
C GLU A 266 -22.89 21.86 -38.93
N VAL A 267 -23.83 21.10 -38.44
CA VAL A 267 -23.55 19.71 -38.04
C VAL A 267 -23.30 18.97 -39.34
N LYS A 268 -22.10 19.15 -39.85
CA LYS A 268 -21.59 18.23 -40.84
C LYS A 268 -21.66 16.88 -40.20
N SER A 269 -22.63 16.08 -40.60
CA SER A 269 -22.67 14.69 -40.27
C SER A 269 -21.33 14.13 -40.78
N SER A 270 -20.34 13.99 -39.91
CA SER A 270 -19.13 13.30 -40.25
C SER A 270 -19.52 11.84 -40.45
N LYS A 271 -19.75 11.47 -41.69
CA LYS A 271 -19.87 10.06 -42.11
C LYS A 271 -18.54 9.31 -42.03
N ASN A 272 -17.50 9.97 -41.54
CA ASN A 272 -16.15 9.44 -41.45
C ASN A 272 -15.57 9.81 -40.08
N VAL A 273 -15.81 9.01 -39.09
CA VAL A 273 -14.87 8.64 -38.01
C VAL A 273 -15.15 7.18 -37.66
#